data_8131f3f17385ec3f8ac9c6c2afaea5fe
#
_entry.id   8131f3f17385ec3f8ac9c6c2afaea5fe
#
_cell.length_a   1.000
_cell.length_b   1.000
_cell.length_c   1.000
_cell.angle_alpha   90.00
_cell.angle_beta   90.00
_cell.angle_gamma   90.00
#
_symmetry.space_group_name_H-M   'P 1'
#
loop_
_entity.id
_entity.type
_entity.pdbx_description
1 polymer ?
#
loop_
_entity_poly.entity_id
_entity_poly.type
_entity_poly.pdbx_seq_one_letter_code
_entity_poly.pdbx_strand_id
1 'polypeptide(L)'
;MAELALNGGKKTKQKAFPPWPQYDEREREALEEVLKSRIWWRTPGTKTLEFEKAFAQFHGAKHGIAVTNGTAALEVTMSGLGIGPGDEVIVPDSTFVATASAVLYAGAMPVMVDVSPETYCIDPQLAEAAITPRTKAIIAVHMGGHPADLDALTALAKRRGIALIEDCSHAHASEWKGRRIGTFGAAGTFSFQSGKLMTAGEGGIIITNDDSFERHARSVHDCGRMPGEWFYSHFIYGSNYRLSEWQGAVLTVQLSRLDGQTLLRHRNARLLDKLLAQIPGLTPQKLDARCTRNGQYGYIFHVNAAEFAGVSMKRLIQAMNAEGIPNQASYPPLHTLDVFKNGEYRKRLGGAQASEPHAFLKVGYPSSQRAAYETIWIPQTALLGDEEDMQEIAAAWRKIQKFAKELA
;
A
#
# COMPACT_ATOMS: atom_id res chain seq x y z
N MET A 1 -21.42 -36.89 7.76
CA MET A 1 -21.13 -36.11 6.54
C MET A 1 -20.22 -34.97 6.94
N ALA A 2 -19.23 -34.63 6.11
CA ALA A 2 -18.33 -33.52 6.41
C ALA A 2 -19.12 -32.21 6.46
N GLU A 3 -18.84 -31.39 7.45
CA GLU A 3 -19.55 -30.11 7.63
C GLU A 3 -18.85 -28.97 6.89
N LEU A 4 -17.50 -29.00 6.84
CA LEU A 4 -16.72 -27.97 6.16
C LEU A 4 -16.71 -28.17 4.65
N ALA A 5 -16.86 -27.08 3.90
CA ALA A 5 -16.85 -27.09 2.44
C ALA A 5 -15.54 -27.66 1.86
N LEU A 6 -14.41 -27.45 2.55
CA LEU A 6 -13.11 -28.02 2.16
C LEU A 6 -13.11 -29.57 2.13
N ASN A 7 -13.97 -30.19 2.92
CA ASN A 7 -14.11 -31.64 3.03
C ASN A 7 -15.38 -32.17 2.35
N GLY A 8 -16.05 -31.36 1.50
CA GLY A 8 -17.23 -31.75 0.74
C GLY A 8 -18.58 -31.32 1.34
N GLY A 9 -18.56 -30.52 2.43
CA GLY A 9 -19.75 -29.90 2.98
C GLY A 9 -20.28 -28.74 2.13
N LYS A 10 -21.41 -28.19 2.52
CA LYS A 10 -22.03 -27.05 1.81
C LYS A 10 -21.27 -25.74 2.14
N LYS A 11 -20.96 -24.92 1.13
CA LYS A 11 -20.37 -23.60 1.30
C LYS A 11 -21.29 -22.68 2.12
N THR A 12 -20.70 -21.87 2.99
CA THR A 12 -21.43 -20.85 3.74
C THR A 12 -21.90 -19.74 2.81
N LYS A 13 -20.98 -19.21 1.98
CA LYS A 13 -21.31 -18.15 1.01
C LYS A 13 -21.53 -18.74 -0.38
N GLN A 14 -22.72 -18.52 -0.93
CA GLN A 14 -23.10 -18.99 -2.27
C GLN A 14 -22.95 -17.90 -3.34
N LYS A 15 -23.36 -16.67 -3.03
CA LYS A 15 -23.29 -15.51 -3.92
C LYS A 15 -21.86 -15.00 -4.00
N ALA A 16 -21.37 -14.69 -5.19
CA ALA A 16 -20.05 -14.07 -5.35
C ALA A 16 -20.03 -12.64 -4.81
N PHE A 17 -18.88 -12.20 -4.31
CA PHE A 17 -18.63 -10.79 -4.01
C PHE A 17 -18.60 -9.95 -5.28
N PRO A 18 -18.78 -8.61 -5.17
CA PRO A 18 -18.71 -7.71 -6.31
C PRO A 18 -17.42 -7.90 -7.11
N PRO A 19 -17.48 -7.92 -8.45
CA PRO A 19 -16.29 -8.03 -9.29
C PRO A 19 -15.38 -6.79 -9.16
N TRP A 20 -14.12 -6.97 -9.47
CA TRP A 20 -13.12 -5.90 -9.50
C TRP A 20 -12.23 -6.03 -10.75
N PRO A 21 -11.87 -4.95 -11.44
CA PRO A 21 -12.33 -3.56 -11.22
C PRO A 21 -13.83 -3.34 -11.50
N GLN A 22 -14.43 -2.37 -10.81
CA GLN A 22 -15.76 -1.88 -11.18
C GLN A 22 -15.61 -0.85 -12.29
N TYR A 23 -16.34 -1.03 -13.38
CA TYR A 23 -16.34 -0.13 -14.53
C TYR A 23 -17.77 0.03 -15.08
N ASP A 24 -18.00 1.08 -15.86
CA ASP A 24 -19.22 1.30 -16.61
C ASP A 24 -18.91 2.00 -17.96
N GLU A 25 -19.93 2.53 -18.60
CA GLU A 25 -19.82 3.18 -19.90
C GLU A 25 -18.84 4.36 -19.90
N ARG A 26 -18.63 5.03 -18.76
CA ARG A 26 -17.73 6.19 -18.67
C ARG A 26 -16.26 5.83 -18.96
N GLU A 27 -15.79 4.66 -18.52
CA GLU A 27 -14.43 4.20 -18.88
C GLU A 27 -14.33 3.88 -20.38
N ARG A 28 -15.37 3.28 -20.99
CA ARG A 28 -15.39 3.01 -22.42
C ARG A 28 -15.31 4.32 -23.22
N GLU A 29 -16.14 5.30 -22.88
CA GLU A 29 -16.17 6.61 -23.53
C GLU A 29 -14.83 7.34 -23.38
N ALA A 30 -14.25 7.35 -22.18
CA ALA A 30 -12.94 7.98 -21.90
C ALA A 30 -11.81 7.35 -22.74
N LEU A 31 -11.80 6.01 -22.87
CA LEU A 31 -10.81 5.31 -23.70
C LEU A 31 -11.04 5.59 -25.19
N GLU A 32 -12.29 5.62 -25.65
CA GLU A 32 -12.65 5.91 -27.04
C GLU A 32 -12.25 7.35 -27.42
N GLU A 33 -12.40 8.31 -26.50
CA GLU A 33 -11.95 9.69 -26.71
C GLU A 33 -10.42 9.74 -26.93
N VAL A 34 -9.63 9.05 -26.09
CA VAL A 34 -8.17 8.95 -26.28
C VAL A 34 -7.83 8.29 -27.60
N LEU A 35 -8.53 7.19 -27.99
CA LEU A 35 -8.29 6.50 -29.26
C LEU A 35 -8.51 7.44 -30.45
N LYS A 36 -9.63 8.16 -30.48
CA LYS A 36 -10.01 9.10 -31.55
C LYS A 36 -9.08 10.29 -31.65
N SER A 37 -8.54 10.77 -30.52
CA SER A 37 -7.64 11.93 -30.47
C SER A 37 -6.33 11.68 -31.19
N ARG A 38 -5.87 10.43 -31.30
CA ARG A 38 -4.52 10.02 -31.78
C ARG A 38 -3.38 10.60 -30.92
N ILE A 39 -3.67 11.15 -29.77
CA ILE A 39 -2.72 11.65 -28.77
C ILE A 39 -2.74 10.67 -27.61
N TRP A 40 -1.76 9.76 -27.56
CA TRP A 40 -1.77 8.62 -26.63
C TRP A 40 -0.72 8.72 -25.53
N TRP A 41 0.16 9.69 -25.62
CA TRP A 41 1.15 9.95 -24.59
C TRP A 41 0.96 11.33 -23.95
N ARG A 42 1.56 11.51 -22.80
CA ARG A 42 1.33 12.65 -21.90
C ARG A 42 1.55 14.03 -22.55
N THR A 43 2.47 14.17 -23.52
CA THR A 43 2.80 15.44 -24.15
C THR A 43 2.61 15.34 -25.68
N PRO A 44 1.62 15.96 -26.32
CA PRO A 44 0.79 17.09 -25.81
C PRO A 44 -0.56 16.66 -25.20
N GLY A 45 -0.71 15.42 -24.69
CA GLY A 45 -1.97 14.95 -24.10
C GLY A 45 -2.40 15.73 -22.87
N THR A 46 -3.69 15.65 -22.54
CA THR A 46 -4.30 16.37 -21.41
C THR A 46 -4.87 15.44 -20.35
N LYS A 47 -5.20 14.19 -20.67
CA LYS A 47 -5.89 13.27 -19.73
C LYS A 47 -5.05 12.95 -18.51
N THR A 48 -3.75 12.72 -18.68
CA THR A 48 -2.85 12.51 -17.57
C THR A 48 -2.72 13.78 -16.69
N LEU A 49 -2.66 14.97 -17.31
CA LEU A 49 -2.60 16.24 -16.58
C LEU A 49 -3.90 16.53 -15.82
N GLU A 50 -5.06 16.25 -16.43
CA GLU A 50 -6.37 16.37 -15.80
C GLU A 50 -6.45 15.46 -14.58
N PHE A 51 -5.99 14.21 -14.71
CA PHE A 51 -5.92 13.25 -13.61
C PHE A 51 -4.98 13.73 -12.49
N GLU A 52 -3.75 14.16 -12.81
CA GLU A 52 -2.78 14.70 -11.84
C GLU A 52 -3.42 15.80 -10.98
N LYS A 53 -4.07 16.76 -11.64
CA LYS A 53 -4.75 17.88 -10.98
C LYS A 53 -5.92 17.42 -10.12
N ALA A 54 -6.78 16.56 -10.65
CA ALA A 54 -7.96 16.07 -9.94
C ALA A 54 -7.57 15.24 -8.70
N PHE A 55 -6.57 14.36 -8.82
CA PHE A 55 -6.12 13.52 -7.71
C PHE A 55 -5.41 14.34 -6.63
N ALA A 56 -4.53 15.28 -7.01
CA ALA A 56 -3.91 16.20 -6.05
C ALA A 56 -4.97 17.01 -5.28
N GLN A 57 -5.93 17.59 -6.00
CA GLN A 57 -7.03 18.34 -5.38
C GLN A 57 -7.87 17.46 -4.45
N PHE A 58 -8.17 16.21 -4.86
CA PHE A 58 -8.92 15.26 -4.05
C PHE A 58 -8.22 14.97 -2.71
N HIS A 59 -6.89 14.90 -2.68
CA HIS A 59 -6.10 14.70 -1.46
C HIS A 59 -5.74 16.01 -0.73
N GLY A 60 -6.05 17.18 -1.30
CA GLY A 60 -5.67 18.48 -0.73
C GLY A 60 -4.19 18.80 -0.90
N ALA A 61 -3.56 18.25 -1.93
CA ALA A 61 -2.19 18.55 -2.33
C ALA A 61 -2.16 19.62 -3.45
N LYS A 62 -1.04 20.33 -3.56
CA LYS A 62 -0.82 21.35 -4.59
C LYS A 62 -0.47 20.72 -5.94
N HIS A 63 0.32 19.66 -5.93
CA HIS A 63 0.87 19.01 -7.12
C HIS A 63 0.62 17.52 -7.15
N GLY A 64 0.44 16.99 -8.37
CA GLY A 64 0.42 15.57 -8.69
C GLY A 64 1.36 15.26 -9.85
N ILE A 65 2.12 14.18 -9.77
CA ILE A 65 3.02 13.70 -10.82
C ILE A 65 2.67 12.25 -11.09
N ALA A 66 1.95 11.98 -12.16
CA ALA A 66 1.55 10.62 -12.54
C ALA A 66 2.73 9.86 -13.17
N VAL A 67 2.93 8.64 -12.70
CA VAL A 67 4.03 7.76 -13.11
C VAL A 67 3.53 6.35 -13.45
N THR A 68 4.41 5.53 -14.02
CA THR A 68 4.06 4.21 -14.57
C THR A 68 3.50 3.22 -13.53
N ASN A 69 3.90 3.31 -12.26
CA ASN A 69 3.44 2.45 -11.18
C ASN A 69 3.87 3.00 -9.80
N GLY A 70 3.41 2.37 -8.71
CA GLY A 70 3.75 2.79 -7.35
C GLY A 70 5.24 2.65 -7.00
N THR A 71 5.94 1.68 -7.55
CA THR A 71 7.40 1.53 -7.36
C THR A 71 8.13 2.71 -7.98
N ALA A 72 7.78 3.08 -9.22
CA ALA A 72 8.30 4.26 -9.88
C ALA A 72 7.99 5.56 -9.10
N ALA A 73 6.82 5.64 -8.44
CA ALA A 73 6.50 6.77 -7.58
C ALA A 73 7.51 6.91 -6.41
N LEU A 74 7.87 5.80 -5.77
CA LEU A 74 8.89 5.78 -4.71
C LEU A 74 10.29 6.12 -5.27
N GLU A 75 10.69 5.53 -6.39
CA GLU A 75 12.00 5.78 -7.03
C GLU A 75 12.18 7.25 -7.40
N VAL A 76 11.16 7.84 -8.06
CA VAL A 76 11.16 9.27 -8.40
C VAL A 76 11.18 10.14 -7.15
N THR A 77 10.50 9.71 -6.08
CA THR A 77 10.50 10.42 -4.78
C THR A 77 11.89 10.40 -4.14
N MET A 78 12.60 9.26 -4.16
CA MET A 78 13.99 9.19 -3.65
C MET A 78 14.87 10.19 -4.40
N SER A 79 14.84 10.16 -5.73
CA SER A 79 15.62 11.08 -6.56
C SER A 79 15.22 12.54 -6.34
N GLY A 80 13.91 12.82 -6.24
CA GLY A 80 13.36 14.16 -5.98
C GLY A 80 13.84 14.77 -4.66
N LEU A 81 14.09 13.94 -3.66
CA LEU A 81 14.63 14.32 -2.36
C LEU A 81 16.18 14.30 -2.30
N GLY A 82 16.85 13.98 -3.41
CA GLY A 82 18.31 13.89 -3.47
C GLY A 82 18.89 12.71 -2.67
N ILE A 83 18.10 11.67 -2.41
CA ILE A 83 18.53 10.47 -1.70
C ILE A 83 19.32 9.58 -2.67
N GLY A 84 20.50 9.13 -2.26
CA GLY A 84 21.40 8.35 -3.11
C GLY A 84 22.46 7.56 -2.36
N PRO A 85 23.58 7.21 -3.03
CA PRO A 85 24.63 6.40 -2.45
C PRO A 85 25.22 7.02 -1.16
N GLY A 86 25.32 6.21 -0.12
CA GLY A 86 25.79 6.63 1.21
C GLY A 86 24.67 6.99 2.18
N ASP A 87 23.46 7.27 1.68
CA ASP A 87 22.30 7.59 2.51
C ASP A 87 21.60 6.34 3.05
N GLU A 88 20.80 6.55 4.08
CA GLU A 88 19.93 5.53 4.69
C GLU A 88 18.49 6.01 4.69
N VAL A 89 17.56 5.07 4.44
CA VAL A 89 16.11 5.31 4.52
C VAL A 89 15.47 4.25 5.41
N ILE A 90 14.80 4.70 6.47
CA ILE A 90 14.11 3.80 7.39
C ILE A 90 12.80 3.34 6.75
N VAL A 91 12.57 2.01 6.76
CA VAL A 91 11.39 1.36 6.18
C VAL A 91 10.80 0.35 7.15
N PRO A 92 9.47 0.12 7.18
CA PRO A 92 8.91 -0.98 7.96
C PRO A 92 9.32 -2.34 7.37
N ASP A 93 9.59 -3.32 8.22
CA ASP A 93 9.91 -4.69 7.78
C ASP A 93 8.68 -5.45 7.25
N SER A 94 7.47 -5.10 7.71
CA SER A 94 6.21 -5.63 7.21
C SER A 94 5.63 -4.71 6.14
N THR A 95 5.99 -4.93 4.87
CA THR A 95 5.48 -4.18 3.71
C THR A 95 5.71 -4.94 2.41
N PHE A 96 5.16 -4.43 1.31
CA PHE A 96 5.53 -4.90 -0.02
C PHE A 96 6.98 -4.55 -0.35
N VAL A 97 7.68 -5.44 -1.04
CA VAL A 97 9.13 -5.30 -1.32
C VAL A 97 9.52 -4.00 -2.02
N ALA A 98 8.61 -3.38 -2.78
CA ALA A 98 8.89 -2.13 -3.49
C ALA A 98 9.33 -0.99 -2.57
N THR A 99 8.84 -0.93 -1.33
CA THR A 99 9.22 0.08 -0.34
C THR A 99 10.74 0.07 -0.08
N ALA A 100 11.36 -1.11 0.03
CA ALA A 100 12.81 -1.24 0.19
C ALA A 100 13.56 -1.24 -1.14
N SER A 101 12.97 -1.82 -2.20
CA SER A 101 13.62 -1.87 -3.52
C SER A 101 13.83 -0.49 -4.11
N ALA A 102 12.89 0.45 -3.95
CA ALA A 102 13.03 1.82 -4.43
C ALA A 102 14.22 2.55 -3.77
N VAL A 103 14.47 2.28 -2.49
CA VAL A 103 15.65 2.79 -1.77
C VAL A 103 16.93 2.22 -2.38
N LEU A 104 16.97 0.90 -2.64
CA LEU A 104 18.11 0.25 -3.29
C LEU A 104 18.35 0.74 -4.72
N TYR A 105 17.29 1.01 -5.50
CA TYR A 105 17.42 1.58 -6.84
C TYR A 105 18.02 2.98 -6.83
N ALA A 106 17.79 3.77 -5.77
CA ALA A 106 18.46 5.04 -5.56
C ALA A 106 19.93 4.89 -5.12
N GLY A 107 20.41 3.67 -4.85
CA GLY A 107 21.74 3.41 -4.31
C GLY A 107 21.89 3.65 -2.81
N ALA A 108 20.77 3.91 -2.13
CA ALA A 108 20.72 4.12 -0.68
C ALA A 108 20.43 2.79 0.07
N MET A 109 20.68 2.79 1.38
CA MET A 109 20.47 1.64 2.25
C MET A 109 19.09 1.67 2.89
N PRO A 110 18.21 0.67 2.66
CA PRO A 110 17.00 0.52 3.44
C PRO A 110 17.34 -0.02 4.85
N VAL A 111 16.95 0.73 5.87
CA VAL A 111 17.10 0.33 7.28
C VAL A 111 15.74 -0.17 7.76
N MET A 112 15.62 -1.48 7.90
CA MET A 112 14.35 -2.10 8.31
C MET A 112 14.14 -1.94 9.81
N VAL A 113 12.91 -1.61 10.20
CA VAL A 113 12.46 -1.56 11.59
C VAL A 113 11.15 -2.32 11.76
N ASP A 114 10.90 -2.81 12.96
CA ASP A 114 9.67 -3.55 13.25
C ASP A 114 8.44 -2.63 13.23
N VAL A 115 7.28 -3.21 13.21
CA VAL A 115 5.98 -2.54 13.14
C VAL A 115 5.23 -2.63 14.46
N SER A 116 4.25 -1.76 14.67
CA SER A 116 3.31 -1.87 15.77
C SER A 116 2.54 -3.20 15.67
N PRO A 117 2.46 -3.99 16.75
CA PRO A 117 1.72 -5.27 16.76
C PRO A 117 0.20 -5.09 16.62
N GLU A 118 -0.31 -3.88 16.79
CA GLU A 118 -1.73 -3.57 16.74
C GLU A 118 -2.19 -3.05 15.37
N THR A 119 -1.37 -2.16 14.76
CA THR A 119 -1.72 -1.48 13.50
C THR A 119 -0.95 -2.02 12.30
N TYR A 120 0.13 -2.76 12.51
CA TYR A 120 1.07 -3.26 11.48
C TYR A 120 1.74 -2.16 10.65
N CYS A 121 1.63 -0.91 11.09
CA CYS A 121 2.37 0.22 10.55
C CYS A 121 3.71 0.38 11.27
N ILE A 122 4.66 1.09 10.67
CA ILE A 122 5.97 1.36 11.27
C ILE A 122 5.85 1.89 12.71
N ASP A 123 6.65 1.35 13.63
CA ASP A 123 6.71 1.83 15.01
C ASP A 123 7.58 3.10 15.09
N PRO A 124 7.02 4.26 15.51
CA PRO A 124 7.77 5.51 15.58
C PRO A 124 8.95 5.50 16.56
N GLN A 125 8.88 4.72 17.64
CA GLN A 125 9.96 4.62 18.63
C GLN A 125 11.14 3.80 18.06
N LEU A 126 10.83 2.70 17.38
CA LEU A 126 11.85 1.89 16.70
C LEU A 126 12.45 2.65 15.51
N ALA A 127 11.63 3.42 14.78
CA ALA A 127 12.13 4.31 13.73
C ALA A 127 13.10 5.36 14.31
N GLU A 128 12.77 5.99 15.45
CA GLU A 128 13.66 6.96 16.10
C GLU A 128 14.99 6.32 16.57
N ALA A 129 14.93 5.12 17.13
CA ALA A 129 16.11 4.38 17.59
C ALA A 129 17.05 3.96 16.44
N ALA A 130 16.52 3.82 15.22
CA ALA A 130 17.28 3.44 14.02
C ALA A 130 17.95 4.62 13.29
N ILE A 131 17.70 5.88 13.71
CA ILE A 131 18.25 7.06 13.05
C ILE A 131 19.77 7.15 13.27
N THR A 132 20.50 7.33 12.18
CA THR A 132 21.95 7.60 12.15
C THR A 132 22.21 8.95 11.46
N PRO A 133 23.46 9.44 11.45
CA PRO A 133 23.83 10.63 10.66
C PRO A 133 23.61 10.48 9.14
N ARG A 134 23.50 9.25 8.63
CA ARG A 134 23.25 8.96 7.22
C ARG A 134 21.75 8.90 6.89
N THR A 135 20.87 8.85 7.89
CA THR A 135 19.42 8.76 7.66
C THR A 135 18.90 10.03 7.00
N LYS A 136 18.23 9.91 5.85
CA LYS A 136 17.65 11.02 5.08
C LYS A 136 16.13 11.00 5.10
N ALA A 137 15.53 9.83 5.23
CA ALA A 137 14.07 9.72 5.21
C ALA A 137 13.54 8.55 6.05
N ILE A 138 12.25 8.64 6.38
CA ILE A 138 11.42 7.52 6.87
C ILE A 138 10.31 7.32 5.85
N ILE A 139 10.07 6.08 5.41
CA ILE A 139 8.89 5.72 4.63
C ILE A 139 7.82 5.16 5.57
N ALA A 140 6.73 5.87 5.71
CA ALA A 140 5.55 5.44 6.44
C ALA A 140 4.59 4.71 5.50
N VAL A 141 4.48 3.38 5.64
CA VAL A 141 3.50 2.59 4.88
C VAL A 141 2.19 2.53 5.66
N HIS A 142 1.09 2.88 5.00
CA HIS A 142 -0.25 2.86 5.58
C HIS A 142 -0.88 1.47 5.38
N MET A 143 -0.52 0.52 6.25
CA MET A 143 -0.77 -0.89 6.08
C MET A 143 -2.27 -1.24 6.08
N GLY A 144 -2.72 -1.92 5.02
CA GLY A 144 -4.12 -2.30 4.84
C GLY A 144 -5.08 -1.13 4.60
N GLY A 145 -4.56 0.09 4.51
CA GLY A 145 -5.32 1.34 4.42
C GLY A 145 -5.34 2.14 5.71
N HIS A 146 -4.88 1.55 6.82
CA HIS A 146 -4.76 2.23 8.11
C HIS A 146 -3.56 3.22 8.08
N PRO A 147 -3.75 4.52 8.35
CA PRO A 147 -2.65 5.47 8.45
C PRO A 147 -1.66 5.08 9.56
N ALA A 148 -0.35 5.18 9.28
CA ALA A 148 0.67 5.14 10.32
C ALA A 148 0.46 6.29 11.33
N ASP A 149 1.13 6.27 12.48
CA ASP A 149 1.06 7.38 13.45
C ASP A 149 1.72 8.64 12.87
N LEU A 150 0.93 9.39 12.08
CA LEU A 150 1.41 10.56 11.37
C LEU A 150 1.78 11.72 12.31
N ASP A 151 1.17 11.80 13.50
CA ASP A 151 1.56 12.82 14.49
C ASP A 151 2.98 12.56 14.99
N ALA A 152 3.26 11.32 15.42
CA ALA A 152 4.57 10.94 15.94
C ALA A 152 5.66 10.99 14.86
N LEU A 153 5.39 10.45 13.66
CA LEU A 153 6.35 10.39 12.56
C LEU A 153 6.67 11.78 11.99
N THR A 154 5.67 12.66 11.84
CA THR A 154 5.88 14.03 11.38
C THR A 154 6.72 14.82 12.40
N ALA A 155 6.38 14.68 13.69
CA ALA A 155 7.16 15.32 14.76
C ALA A 155 8.61 14.81 14.80
N LEU A 156 8.81 13.51 14.64
CA LEU A 156 10.13 12.88 14.58
C LEU A 156 10.95 13.40 13.39
N ALA A 157 10.39 13.34 12.18
CA ALA A 157 11.04 13.79 10.96
C ALA A 157 11.48 15.26 11.08
N LYS A 158 10.59 16.12 11.59
CA LYS A 158 10.89 17.55 11.83
C LYS A 158 12.01 17.74 12.85
N ARG A 159 12.00 17.03 13.99
CA ARG A 159 13.05 17.14 15.02
C ARG A 159 14.42 16.72 14.51
N ARG A 160 14.48 15.72 13.64
CA ARG A 160 15.71 15.14 13.11
C ARG A 160 16.16 15.77 11.79
N GLY A 161 15.36 16.64 11.18
CA GLY A 161 15.68 17.29 9.90
C GLY A 161 15.73 16.29 8.73
N ILE A 162 14.94 15.23 8.78
CA ILE A 162 14.84 14.20 7.74
C ILE A 162 13.46 14.22 7.07
N ALA A 163 13.36 13.66 5.87
CA ALA A 163 12.08 13.61 5.15
C ALA A 163 11.15 12.51 5.70
N LEU A 164 9.84 12.79 5.73
CA LEU A 164 8.81 11.77 5.86
C LEU A 164 8.20 11.54 4.47
N ILE A 165 8.18 10.29 4.02
CA ILE A 165 7.54 9.85 2.78
C ILE A 165 6.36 8.97 3.17
N GLU A 166 5.19 9.24 2.60
CA GLU A 166 4.00 8.43 2.84
C GLU A 166 3.81 7.45 1.68
N ASP A 167 3.96 6.14 1.93
CA ASP A 167 3.55 5.10 0.98
C ASP A 167 2.06 4.82 1.20
N CYS A 168 1.24 5.47 0.38
CA CYS A 168 -0.20 5.43 0.40
C CYS A 168 -0.78 4.36 -0.54
N SER A 169 0.02 3.43 -1.04
CA SER A 169 -0.40 2.42 -2.03
C SER A 169 -1.55 1.52 -1.58
N HIS A 170 -1.85 1.48 -0.28
CA HIS A 170 -3.00 0.77 0.30
C HIS A 170 -4.11 1.70 0.82
N ALA A 171 -3.93 3.00 0.74
CA ALA A 171 -4.69 3.92 1.58
C ALA A 171 -5.30 5.11 0.82
N HIS A 172 -5.69 4.89 -0.45
CA HIS A 172 -6.42 5.89 -1.22
C HIS A 172 -7.66 6.36 -0.45
N ALA A 173 -7.83 7.66 -0.34
CA ALA A 173 -8.89 8.31 0.43
C ALA A 173 -8.93 8.02 1.95
N SER A 174 -7.87 7.44 2.53
CA SER A 174 -7.74 7.35 3.99
C SER A 174 -7.53 8.74 4.60
N GLU A 175 -7.98 8.89 5.85
CA GLU A 175 -7.91 10.18 6.56
C GLU A 175 -7.35 10.02 7.97
N TRP A 176 -6.50 10.96 8.37
CA TRP A 176 -6.00 11.14 9.70
C TRP A 176 -6.47 12.48 10.26
N LYS A 177 -7.27 12.46 11.33
CA LYS A 177 -7.88 13.67 11.93
C LYS A 177 -8.64 14.54 10.90
N GLY A 178 -9.39 13.88 10.00
CA GLY A 178 -10.18 14.58 8.96
C GLY A 178 -9.38 15.10 7.77
N ARG A 179 -8.06 14.89 7.73
CA ARG A 179 -7.20 15.28 6.60
C ARG A 179 -6.78 14.03 5.83
N ARG A 180 -6.88 14.07 4.51
CA ARG A 180 -6.45 12.96 3.65
C ARG A 180 -4.94 12.76 3.71
N ILE A 181 -4.52 11.50 3.79
CA ILE A 181 -3.12 11.12 3.84
C ILE A 181 -2.40 11.41 2.52
N GLY A 182 -1.08 11.34 2.54
CA GLY A 182 -0.19 11.67 1.41
C GLY A 182 0.24 13.13 1.39
N THR A 183 -0.21 13.93 2.38
CA THR A 183 0.08 15.36 2.47
C THR A 183 0.73 15.76 3.80
N PHE A 184 1.04 14.81 4.68
CA PHE A 184 1.67 15.07 5.99
C PHE A 184 3.19 15.11 5.89
N GLY A 185 3.77 14.33 4.98
CA GLY A 185 5.21 14.29 4.70
C GLY A 185 5.64 15.20 3.55
N ALA A 186 6.87 15.00 3.08
CA ALA A 186 7.42 15.68 1.91
C ALA A 186 6.71 15.26 0.61
N ALA A 187 6.32 13.99 0.52
CA ALA A 187 5.58 13.45 -0.61
C ALA A 187 4.72 12.25 -0.17
N GLY A 188 3.57 12.07 -0.83
CA GLY A 188 2.74 10.88 -0.77
C GLY A 188 2.78 10.12 -2.09
N THR A 189 3.02 8.81 -2.05
CA THR A 189 3.10 7.94 -3.23
C THR A 189 1.93 6.97 -3.27
N PHE A 190 1.35 6.75 -4.45
CA PHE A 190 0.19 5.88 -4.63
C PHE A 190 0.42 4.93 -5.80
N SER A 191 -0.25 3.78 -5.75
CA SER A 191 -0.24 2.76 -6.81
C SER A 191 -1.64 2.56 -7.36
N PHE A 192 -1.75 2.39 -8.67
CA PHE A 192 -3.00 2.06 -9.38
C PHE A 192 -2.93 0.69 -10.05
N GLN A 193 -2.11 -0.21 -9.49
CA GLN A 193 -2.05 -1.61 -9.90
C GLN A 193 -3.42 -2.27 -9.72
N SER A 194 -3.72 -3.29 -10.51
CA SER A 194 -5.03 -3.93 -10.65
C SER A 194 -5.77 -4.25 -9.35
N GLY A 195 -5.07 -4.61 -8.27
CA GLY A 195 -5.67 -4.93 -6.96
C GLY A 195 -5.97 -3.72 -6.06
N LYS A 196 -5.53 -2.50 -6.44
CA LYS A 196 -5.64 -1.31 -5.58
C LYS A 196 -7.06 -0.76 -5.51
N LEU A 197 -7.28 0.18 -4.59
CA LEU A 197 -8.61 0.78 -4.28
C LEU A 197 -9.20 1.60 -5.42
N MET A 198 -8.40 2.00 -6.38
CA MET A 198 -8.73 2.45 -7.73
C MET A 198 -7.61 2.01 -8.68
N THR A 199 -7.92 1.77 -9.95
CA THR A 199 -6.94 1.15 -10.85
C THR A 199 -7.12 1.54 -12.32
N ALA A 200 -6.01 1.49 -13.07
CA ALA A 200 -5.98 1.45 -14.53
C ALA A 200 -5.14 0.25 -15.03
N GLY A 201 -5.14 -0.86 -14.29
CA GLY A 201 -4.28 -2.02 -14.51
C GLY A 201 -2.88 -1.83 -13.94
N GLU A 202 -2.20 -0.80 -14.35
CA GLU A 202 -0.95 -0.27 -13.81
C GLU A 202 -1.02 1.26 -13.74
N GLY A 203 -0.22 1.86 -12.86
CA GLY A 203 -0.12 3.30 -12.68
C GLY A 203 0.37 3.66 -11.28
N GLY A 204 0.78 4.90 -11.13
CA GLY A 204 1.13 5.49 -9.84
C GLY A 204 1.04 7.01 -9.91
N ILE A 205 1.09 7.65 -8.76
CA ILE A 205 1.17 9.11 -8.66
C ILE A 205 1.95 9.50 -7.40
N ILE A 206 2.65 10.60 -7.50
CA ILE A 206 3.28 11.31 -6.38
C ILE A 206 2.46 12.57 -6.14
N ILE A 207 2.11 12.88 -4.91
CA ILE A 207 1.51 14.16 -4.54
C ILE A 207 2.42 14.90 -3.55
N THR A 208 2.46 16.23 -3.66
CA THR A 208 3.30 17.06 -2.80
C THR A 208 2.78 18.50 -2.72
N ASN A 209 3.21 19.23 -1.68
CA ASN A 209 2.98 20.66 -1.54
C ASN A 209 4.26 21.50 -1.78
N ASP A 210 5.40 20.85 -2.04
CA ASP A 210 6.69 21.49 -2.25
C ASP A 210 6.98 21.71 -3.74
N ASP A 211 7.08 23.01 -4.13
CA ASP A 211 7.33 23.41 -5.53
C ASP A 211 8.72 23.01 -6.02
N SER A 212 9.72 22.98 -5.15
CA SER A 212 11.09 22.61 -5.50
C SER A 212 11.19 21.10 -5.75
N PHE A 213 10.61 20.31 -4.85
CA PHE A 213 10.51 18.87 -5.02
C PHE A 213 9.73 18.52 -6.30
N GLU A 214 8.56 19.15 -6.52
CA GLU A 214 7.74 18.90 -7.72
C GLU A 214 8.55 19.11 -9.00
N ARG A 215 9.24 20.23 -9.12
CA ARG A 215 10.04 20.57 -10.31
C ARG A 215 11.12 19.53 -10.59
N HIS A 216 11.82 19.09 -9.53
CA HIS A 216 12.87 18.08 -9.66
C HIS A 216 12.30 16.71 -10.01
N ALA A 217 11.29 16.25 -9.27
CA ALA A 217 10.63 14.97 -9.49
C ALA A 217 9.99 14.88 -10.89
N ARG A 218 9.39 15.98 -11.35
CA ARG A 218 8.83 16.08 -12.72
C ARG A 218 9.91 15.96 -13.79
N SER A 219 11.07 16.53 -13.57
CA SER A 219 12.21 16.34 -14.47
C SER A 219 12.72 14.89 -14.48
N VAL A 220 12.90 14.29 -13.29
CA VAL A 220 13.32 12.89 -13.17
C VAL A 220 12.38 11.95 -13.90
N HIS A 221 11.04 12.11 -13.75
CA HIS A 221 10.05 11.24 -14.38
C HIS A 221 9.99 11.37 -15.90
N ASP A 222 10.48 12.47 -16.47
CA ASP A 222 10.49 12.76 -17.90
C ASP A 222 11.91 12.84 -18.49
N CYS A 223 12.73 11.84 -18.21
CA CYS A 223 14.08 11.69 -18.77
C CYS A 223 15.03 12.87 -18.45
N GLY A 224 14.81 13.62 -17.38
CA GLY A 224 15.63 14.78 -17.01
C GLY A 224 15.28 16.07 -17.72
N ARG A 225 14.15 16.16 -18.42
CA ARG A 225 13.67 17.38 -19.10
C ARG A 225 13.10 18.38 -18.11
N MET A 226 13.17 19.67 -18.45
CA MET A 226 12.50 20.73 -17.70
C MET A 226 11.33 21.29 -18.50
N PRO A 227 10.16 21.54 -17.88
CA PRO A 227 9.04 22.16 -18.55
C PRO A 227 9.40 23.53 -19.12
N GLY A 228 8.99 23.79 -20.40
CA GLY A 228 9.28 25.05 -21.07
C GLY A 228 10.62 25.14 -21.78
N GLU A 229 11.50 24.18 -21.58
CA GLU A 229 12.79 24.11 -22.25
C GLU A 229 12.73 23.31 -23.57
N TRP A 230 13.80 23.40 -24.37
CA TRP A 230 13.88 22.64 -25.62
C TRP A 230 13.79 21.13 -25.35
N PHE A 231 12.97 20.42 -26.12
CA PHE A 231 12.57 19.03 -25.88
C PHE A 231 13.75 18.04 -25.72
N TYR A 232 14.88 18.27 -26.39
CA TYR A 232 16.07 17.41 -26.25
C TYR A 232 17.09 17.91 -25.22
N SER A 233 16.73 18.88 -24.39
CA SER A 233 17.55 19.31 -23.26
C SER A 233 17.29 18.42 -22.04
N HIS A 234 18.33 17.77 -21.53
CA HIS A 234 18.28 16.87 -20.37
C HIS A 234 19.20 17.45 -19.28
N PHE A 235 18.63 18.02 -18.24
CA PHE A 235 19.36 18.81 -17.24
C PHE A 235 19.83 17.98 -16.04
N ILE A 236 19.12 16.88 -15.75
CA ILE A 236 19.42 15.98 -14.63
C ILE A 236 19.31 14.54 -15.09
N TYR A 237 19.85 13.63 -14.29
CA TYR A 237 19.64 12.20 -14.53
C TYR A 237 18.19 11.84 -14.24
N GLY A 238 17.54 11.23 -15.19
CA GLY A 238 16.13 10.83 -15.12
C GLY A 238 15.82 9.67 -16.05
N SER A 239 14.61 9.14 -15.95
CA SER A 239 14.15 8.02 -16.76
C SER A 239 12.74 8.26 -17.28
N ASN A 240 12.27 7.35 -18.13
CA ASN A 240 10.91 7.40 -18.65
C ASN A 240 9.95 6.71 -17.68
N TYR A 241 9.39 7.49 -16.76
CA TYR A 241 8.37 7.02 -15.83
C TYR A 241 6.96 7.56 -16.15
N ARG A 242 6.76 8.14 -17.32
CA ARG A 242 5.51 8.81 -17.72
C ARG A 242 4.33 7.84 -17.77
N LEU A 243 3.21 8.22 -17.17
CA LEU A 243 1.91 7.57 -17.37
C LEU A 243 1.38 7.89 -18.77
N SER A 244 0.65 6.96 -19.40
CA SER A 244 0.00 7.17 -20.68
C SER A 244 -1.36 7.86 -20.56
N GLU A 245 -1.84 8.46 -21.65
CA GLU A 245 -3.17 9.09 -21.71
C GLU A 245 -4.31 8.09 -21.46
N TRP A 246 -4.15 6.82 -21.85
CA TRP A 246 -5.11 5.73 -21.60
C TRP A 246 -5.39 5.56 -20.10
N GLN A 247 -4.33 5.46 -19.32
CA GLN A 247 -4.42 5.29 -17.89
C GLN A 247 -4.93 6.56 -17.21
N GLY A 248 -4.50 7.74 -17.64
CA GLY A 248 -5.00 9.03 -17.15
C GLY A 248 -6.51 9.17 -17.30
N ALA A 249 -7.03 8.81 -18.48
CA ALA A 249 -8.45 8.83 -18.78
C ALA A 249 -9.25 7.89 -17.86
N VAL A 250 -8.82 6.62 -17.75
CA VAL A 250 -9.47 5.63 -16.87
C VAL A 250 -9.43 6.07 -15.41
N LEU A 251 -8.26 6.54 -14.93
CA LEU A 251 -8.08 6.95 -13.53
C LEU A 251 -8.94 8.15 -13.13
N THR A 252 -9.21 9.07 -14.06
CA THR A 252 -10.12 10.19 -13.81
C THR A 252 -11.55 9.69 -13.53
N VAL A 253 -12.02 8.71 -14.29
CA VAL A 253 -13.33 8.08 -14.05
C VAL A 253 -13.35 7.29 -12.74
N GLN A 254 -12.31 6.48 -12.50
CA GLN A 254 -12.19 5.69 -11.26
C GLN A 254 -12.16 6.57 -10.02
N LEU A 255 -11.50 7.73 -10.06
CA LEU A 255 -11.47 8.71 -8.97
C LEU A 255 -12.86 9.18 -8.57
N SER A 256 -13.79 9.32 -9.52
CA SER A 256 -15.17 9.75 -9.24
C SER A 256 -15.96 8.79 -8.36
N ARG A 257 -15.56 7.51 -8.29
CA ARG A 257 -16.20 6.48 -7.44
C ARG A 257 -15.49 6.27 -6.11
N LEU A 258 -14.22 6.69 -6.01
CA LEU A 258 -13.33 6.32 -4.90
C LEU A 258 -13.91 6.69 -3.53
N ASP A 259 -14.47 7.88 -3.39
CA ASP A 259 -14.99 8.37 -2.10
C ASP A 259 -16.17 7.53 -1.62
N GLY A 260 -17.15 7.30 -2.47
CA GLY A 260 -18.33 6.46 -2.15
C GLY A 260 -17.95 5.00 -1.84
N GLN A 261 -17.06 4.43 -2.63
CA GLN A 261 -16.55 3.07 -2.39
C GLN A 261 -15.76 2.99 -1.07
N THR A 262 -14.99 4.02 -0.73
CA THR A 262 -14.23 4.06 0.53
C THR A 262 -15.16 4.16 1.75
N LEU A 263 -16.21 4.95 1.67
CA LEU A 263 -17.23 5.02 2.72
C LEU A 263 -17.92 3.67 2.93
N LEU A 264 -18.26 2.97 1.85
CA LEU A 264 -18.87 1.65 1.91
C LEU A 264 -17.92 0.63 2.57
N ARG A 265 -16.65 0.57 2.12
CA ARG A 265 -15.64 -0.33 2.70
C ARG A 265 -15.43 -0.04 4.19
N HIS A 266 -15.32 1.23 4.56
CA HIS A 266 -15.14 1.63 5.96
C HIS A 266 -16.32 1.20 6.83
N ARG A 267 -17.56 1.43 6.38
CA ARG A 267 -18.78 0.98 7.07
C ARG A 267 -18.81 -0.53 7.26
N ASN A 268 -18.55 -1.29 6.20
CA ASN A 268 -18.58 -2.75 6.22
C ASN A 268 -17.46 -3.33 7.10
N ALA A 269 -16.27 -2.73 7.08
CA ALA A 269 -15.20 -3.09 8.00
C ALA A 269 -15.58 -2.88 9.47
N ARG A 270 -16.25 -1.76 9.80
CA ARG A 270 -16.75 -1.50 11.16
C ARG A 270 -17.82 -2.51 11.61
N LEU A 271 -18.63 -3.02 10.66
CA LEU A 271 -19.55 -4.10 10.95
C LEU A 271 -18.79 -5.41 11.21
N LEU A 272 -17.82 -5.75 10.36
CA LEU A 272 -16.97 -6.94 10.56
C LEU A 272 -16.21 -6.90 11.89
N ASP A 273 -15.68 -5.75 12.32
CA ASP A 273 -15.04 -5.59 13.63
C ASP A 273 -15.96 -6.10 14.76
N LYS A 274 -17.24 -5.69 14.73
CA LYS A 274 -18.23 -6.10 15.73
C LYS A 274 -18.55 -7.60 15.66
N LEU A 275 -18.65 -8.14 14.45
CA LEU A 275 -19.02 -9.53 14.21
C LEU A 275 -17.88 -10.49 14.58
N LEU A 276 -16.64 -10.16 14.20
CA LEU A 276 -15.47 -11.00 14.46
C LEU A 276 -15.01 -10.91 15.91
N ALA A 277 -15.19 -9.78 16.59
CA ALA A 277 -14.91 -9.66 18.03
C ALA A 277 -15.73 -10.63 18.90
N GLN A 278 -16.84 -11.20 18.38
CA GLN A 278 -17.64 -12.20 19.07
C GLN A 278 -17.12 -13.63 18.87
N ILE A 279 -16.07 -13.82 18.05
CA ILE A 279 -15.51 -15.14 17.75
C ILE A 279 -14.16 -15.25 18.48
N PRO A 280 -14.05 -16.12 19.53
CA PRO A 280 -12.81 -16.30 20.24
C PRO A 280 -11.65 -16.58 19.28
N GLY A 281 -10.51 -15.94 19.54
CA GLY A 281 -9.31 -16.10 18.72
C GLY A 281 -9.20 -15.21 17.50
N LEU A 282 -10.22 -14.41 17.17
CA LEU A 282 -10.13 -13.42 16.10
C LEU A 282 -10.00 -12.01 16.67
N THR A 283 -8.99 -11.25 16.23
CA THR A 283 -8.77 -9.88 16.66
C THR A 283 -8.52 -8.98 15.46
N PRO A 284 -9.47 -8.11 15.07
CA PRO A 284 -9.26 -7.15 13.98
C PRO A 284 -8.06 -6.23 14.23
N GLN A 285 -7.42 -5.76 13.14
CA GLN A 285 -6.42 -4.70 13.19
C GLN A 285 -7.02 -3.51 13.97
N LYS A 286 -6.28 -3.01 14.96
CA LYS A 286 -6.73 -1.89 15.78
C LYS A 286 -6.90 -0.65 14.92
N LEU A 287 -8.06 -0.06 14.95
CA LEU A 287 -8.30 1.25 14.35
C LEU A 287 -7.93 2.33 15.36
N ASP A 288 -6.89 3.12 15.06
CA ASP A 288 -6.54 4.30 15.87
C ASP A 288 -7.69 5.32 15.82
N ALA A 289 -8.04 5.89 16.98
CA ALA A 289 -9.12 6.87 17.08
C ALA A 289 -8.88 8.14 16.23
N ARG A 290 -7.64 8.43 15.88
CA ARG A 290 -7.25 9.54 15.00
C ARG A 290 -7.46 9.21 13.50
N CYS A 291 -7.59 7.93 13.13
CA CYS A 291 -7.96 7.49 11.81
C CYS A 291 -9.47 7.71 11.60
N THR A 292 -9.84 8.83 11.00
CA THR A 292 -11.25 9.17 10.77
C THR A 292 -11.86 8.41 9.59
N ARG A 293 -11.02 7.94 8.68
CA ARG A 293 -11.40 7.07 7.56
C ARG A 293 -10.26 6.14 7.20
N ASN A 294 -10.53 4.84 7.12
CA ASN A 294 -9.61 3.83 6.64
C ASN A 294 -10.01 3.40 5.21
N GLY A 295 -9.07 3.41 4.26
CA GLY A 295 -9.29 3.03 2.86
C GLY A 295 -9.66 1.55 2.68
N GLN A 296 -9.20 0.69 3.60
CA GLN A 296 -9.53 -0.74 3.63
C GLN A 296 -9.09 -1.49 2.34
N TYR A 297 -7.82 -1.36 1.98
CA TYR A 297 -7.24 -2.17 0.92
C TYR A 297 -7.26 -3.67 1.25
N GLY A 298 -7.09 -3.99 2.51
CA GLY A 298 -7.27 -5.31 3.06
C GLY A 298 -7.86 -5.22 4.45
N TYR A 299 -8.89 -5.99 4.74
CA TYR A 299 -9.38 -6.15 6.08
C TYR A 299 -8.51 -7.17 6.80
N ILE A 300 -7.69 -6.68 7.72
CA ILE A 300 -6.66 -7.47 8.41
C ILE A 300 -7.16 -7.84 9.80
N PHE A 301 -6.94 -9.08 10.20
CA PHE A 301 -7.18 -9.54 11.57
C PHE A 301 -6.22 -10.64 11.95
N HIS A 302 -5.87 -10.68 13.22
CA HIS A 302 -5.07 -11.73 13.86
C HIS A 302 -5.92 -12.94 14.15
N VAL A 303 -5.32 -14.13 14.01
CA VAL A 303 -5.94 -15.43 14.31
C VAL A 303 -5.09 -16.16 15.33
N ASN A 304 -5.64 -16.40 16.52
CA ASN A 304 -5.03 -17.30 17.51
C ASN A 304 -5.38 -18.75 17.15
N ALA A 305 -4.45 -19.48 16.58
CA ALA A 305 -4.64 -20.86 16.14
C ALA A 305 -5.10 -21.82 17.25
N ALA A 306 -4.78 -21.52 18.53
CA ALA A 306 -5.21 -22.36 19.66
C ALA A 306 -6.74 -22.44 19.77
N GLU A 307 -7.45 -21.36 19.45
CA GLU A 307 -8.92 -21.31 19.42
C GLU A 307 -9.54 -22.04 18.22
N PHE A 308 -8.68 -22.52 17.30
CA PHE A 308 -9.02 -23.29 16.11
C PHE A 308 -8.35 -24.66 16.12
N ALA A 309 -8.27 -25.32 17.28
CA ALA A 309 -7.68 -26.65 17.49
C ALA A 309 -6.20 -26.75 17.01
N GLY A 310 -5.44 -25.66 16.99
CA GLY A 310 -4.05 -25.63 16.54
C GLY A 310 -3.87 -25.77 15.02
N VAL A 311 -4.94 -25.60 14.26
CA VAL A 311 -4.89 -25.69 12.77
C VAL A 311 -3.97 -24.62 12.19
N SER A 312 -3.13 -25.00 11.23
CA SER A 312 -2.19 -24.07 10.59
C SER A 312 -2.91 -22.96 9.82
N MET A 313 -2.30 -21.76 9.76
CA MET A 313 -2.84 -20.62 8.99
C MET A 313 -3.12 -20.98 7.54
N LYS A 314 -2.23 -21.73 6.91
CA LYS A 314 -2.43 -22.22 5.53
C LYS A 314 -3.74 -23.00 5.39
N ARG A 315 -4.04 -23.87 6.35
CA ARG A 315 -5.26 -24.70 6.32
C ARG A 315 -6.51 -23.87 6.62
N LEU A 316 -6.43 -22.90 7.52
CA LEU A 316 -7.52 -21.95 7.80
C LEU A 316 -7.86 -21.10 6.56
N ILE A 317 -6.83 -20.58 5.86
CA ILE A 317 -7.00 -19.87 4.60
C ILE A 317 -7.68 -20.73 3.54
N GLN A 318 -7.28 -21.99 3.39
CA GLN A 318 -7.92 -22.93 2.47
C GLN A 318 -9.39 -23.18 2.84
N ALA A 319 -9.68 -23.35 4.11
CA ALA A 319 -11.04 -23.56 4.59
C ALA A 319 -11.94 -22.36 4.32
N MET A 320 -11.48 -21.14 4.60
CA MET A 320 -12.23 -19.92 4.30
C MET A 320 -12.49 -19.75 2.81
N ASN A 321 -11.49 -19.99 1.95
CA ASN A 321 -11.68 -19.96 0.49
C ASN A 321 -12.71 -21.00 0.03
N ALA A 322 -12.68 -22.23 0.59
CA ALA A 322 -13.67 -23.25 0.30
C ALA A 322 -15.08 -22.86 0.75
N GLU A 323 -15.22 -22.15 1.87
CA GLU A 323 -16.50 -21.60 2.34
C GLU A 323 -17.03 -20.43 1.46
N GLY A 324 -16.27 -20.00 0.44
CA GLY A 324 -16.64 -18.94 -0.49
C GLY A 324 -16.19 -17.55 -0.07
N ILE A 325 -15.30 -17.45 0.92
CA ILE A 325 -14.76 -16.17 1.41
C ILE A 325 -13.31 -16.00 0.93
N PRO A 326 -13.02 -15.13 -0.05
CA PRO A 326 -11.67 -14.88 -0.53
C PRO A 326 -10.80 -14.31 0.60
N ASN A 327 -9.64 -14.89 0.79
CA ASN A 327 -8.69 -14.46 1.80
C ASN A 327 -7.28 -14.94 1.47
N GLN A 328 -6.29 -14.32 2.11
CA GLN A 328 -4.88 -14.63 1.91
C GLN A 328 -4.04 -14.32 3.15
N ALA A 329 -2.81 -14.82 3.19
CA ALA A 329 -1.81 -14.41 4.16
C ALA A 329 -1.32 -12.98 3.87
N SER A 330 -0.73 -12.34 4.88
CA SER A 330 -0.03 -11.06 4.75
C SER A 330 1.30 -11.22 3.98
N TYR A 331 2.01 -10.10 3.76
CA TYR A 331 3.35 -10.11 3.18
C TYR A 331 4.35 -10.84 4.09
N PRO A 332 5.28 -11.62 3.52
CA PRO A 332 6.43 -12.09 4.29
C PRO A 332 7.27 -10.88 4.73
N PRO A 333 7.87 -10.92 5.94
CA PRO A 333 8.74 -9.85 6.41
C PRO A 333 9.92 -9.64 5.44
N LEU A 334 10.29 -8.39 5.17
CA LEU A 334 11.34 -8.06 4.20
C LEU A 334 12.66 -8.76 4.50
N HIS A 335 13.10 -8.78 5.77
CA HIS A 335 14.34 -9.43 6.18
C HIS A 335 14.38 -10.93 5.87
N THR A 336 13.22 -11.57 5.64
CA THR A 336 13.13 -13.00 5.30
C THR A 336 13.19 -13.28 3.80
N LEU A 337 13.11 -12.26 2.96
CA LEU A 337 13.15 -12.42 1.50
C LEU A 337 14.57 -12.77 1.03
N ASP A 338 14.67 -13.63 0.04
CA ASP A 338 15.95 -14.12 -0.48
C ASP A 338 16.86 -13.00 -0.98
N VAL A 339 16.30 -11.95 -1.56
CA VAL A 339 17.05 -10.77 -2.01
C VAL A 339 17.86 -10.12 -0.89
N PHE A 340 17.35 -10.15 0.36
CA PHE A 340 18.05 -9.63 1.53
C PHE A 340 18.93 -10.70 2.20
N LYS A 341 18.43 -11.91 2.38
CA LYS A 341 19.19 -13.03 2.99
C LYS A 341 20.46 -13.37 2.21
N ASN A 342 20.35 -13.45 0.88
CA ASN A 342 21.44 -13.87 0.01
C ASN A 342 22.39 -12.71 -0.37
N GLY A 343 22.13 -11.49 0.15
CA GLY A 343 22.99 -10.33 -0.12
C GLY A 343 22.85 -9.77 -1.53
N GLU A 344 21.85 -10.17 -2.32
CA GLU A 344 21.63 -9.68 -3.69
C GLU A 344 21.47 -8.15 -3.74
N TYR A 345 20.79 -7.58 -2.72
CA TYR A 345 20.62 -6.13 -2.57
C TYR A 345 21.94 -5.35 -2.55
N ARG A 346 23.05 -5.98 -2.10
CA ARG A 346 24.38 -5.33 -2.03
C ARG A 346 24.91 -4.91 -3.39
N LYS A 347 24.48 -5.57 -4.46
CA LYS A 347 24.86 -5.22 -5.84
C LYS A 347 24.39 -3.82 -6.26
N ARG A 348 23.44 -3.24 -5.54
CA ARG A 348 22.91 -1.88 -5.77
C ARG A 348 23.60 -0.83 -4.93
N LEU A 349 24.38 -1.22 -3.94
CA LEU A 349 25.07 -0.34 -3.03
C LEU A 349 26.52 -0.10 -3.48
N GLY A 350 27.03 1.11 -3.22
CA GLY A 350 28.42 1.47 -3.50
C GLY A 350 29.29 1.54 -2.26
N GLY A 351 30.62 1.52 -2.45
CA GLY A 351 31.60 1.79 -1.39
C GLY A 351 31.49 0.86 -0.18
N ALA A 352 31.64 1.43 1.01
CA ALA A 352 31.63 0.69 2.28
C ALA A 352 30.27 0.00 2.57
N GLN A 353 29.17 0.59 2.13
CA GLN A 353 27.83 0.02 2.36
C GLN A 353 27.66 -1.36 1.72
N ALA A 354 28.33 -1.65 0.62
CA ALA A 354 28.27 -2.96 -0.03
C ALA A 354 28.91 -4.09 0.79
N SER A 355 29.88 -3.76 1.65
CA SER A 355 30.67 -4.73 2.43
C SER A 355 30.32 -4.78 3.93
N GLU A 356 29.69 -3.76 4.47
CA GLU A 356 29.31 -3.73 5.89
C GLU A 356 28.28 -4.82 6.25
N PRO A 357 28.41 -5.47 7.43
CA PRO A 357 27.36 -6.30 7.98
C PRO A 357 26.15 -5.43 8.34
N HIS A 358 25.02 -5.62 7.64
CA HIS A 358 23.86 -4.80 7.90
C HIS A 358 23.14 -5.24 9.19
N ALA A 359 23.01 -4.30 10.12
CA ALA A 359 22.46 -4.52 11.45
C ALA A 359 21.03 -5.08 11.39
N PHE A 360 20.23 -4.73 10.38
CA PHE A 360 18.85 -5.20 10.25
C PHE A 360 18.72 -6.73 10.12
N LEU A 361 19.73 -7.45 9.64
CA LEU A 361 19.74 -8.91 9.60
C LEU A 361 19.94 -9.56 10.98
N LYS A 362 20.33 -8.79 11.99
CA LYS A 362 20.60 -9.27 13.36
C LYS A 362 19.53 -8.84 14.36
N VAL A 363 18.60 -8.00 13.97
CA VAL A 363 17.49 -7.51 14.82
C VAL A 363 16.34 -8.50 14.74
N GLY A 364 15.66 -8.71 15.86
CA GLY A 364 14.40 -9.46 15.87
C GLY A 364 13.25 -8.57 15.42
N TYR A 365 12.31 -9.14 14.65
CA TYR A 365 11.12 -8.46 14.13
C TYR A 365 9.86 -9.23 14.56
N PRO A 366 9.56 -9.33 15.87
CA PRO A 366 8.47 -10.17 16.36
C PRO A 366 7.09 -9.72 15.85
N SER A 367 6.85 -8.40 15.72
CA SER A 367 5.57 -7.89 15.25
C SER A 367 5.39 -8.11 13.76
N SER A 368 6.45 -7.95 12.94
CA SER A 368 6.42 -8.24 11.50
C SER A 368 6.21 -9.73 11.23
N GLN A 369 6.84 -10.61 12.03
CA GLN A 369 6.63 -12.05 11.94
C GLN A 369 5.19 -12.42 12.32
N ARG A 370 4.67 -11.83 13.40
CA ARG A 370 3.28 -12.02 13.80
C ARG A 370 2.31 -11.54 12.72
N ALA A 371 2.56 -10.35 12.14
CA ALA A 371 1.77 -9.83 11.03
C ALA A 371 1.74 -10.79 9.82
N ALA A 372 2.88 -11.43 9.50
CA ALA A 372 2.98 -12.32 8.36
C ALA A 372 2.34 -13.70 8.58
N TYR A 373 2.52 -14.28 9.77
CA TYR A 373 2.21 -15.69 10.01
C TYR A 373 0.98 -15.93 10.89
N GLU A 374 0.45 -14.88 11.54
CA GLU A 374 -0.71 -14.97 12.43
C GLU A 374 -1.86 -14.06 11.99
N THR A 375 -1.77 -13.42 10.80
CA THR A 375 -2.88 -12.61 10.27
C THR A 375 -3.43 -13.16 8.97
N ILE A 376 -4.69 -12.87 8.75
CA ILE A 376 -5.40 -13.11 7.48
C ILE A 376 -5.91 -11.78 6.93
N TRP A 377 -5.86 -11.65 5.60
CA TRP A 377 -6.39 -10.51 4.85
C TRP A 377 -7.60 -10.93 4.03
N ILE A 378 -8.71 -10.26 4.23
CA ILE A 378 -9.84 -10.30 3.32
C ILE A 378 -9.67 -9.14 2.34
N PRO A 379 -9.74 -9.36 1.00
CA PRO A 379 -9.50 -8.32 0.00
C PRO A 379 -10.57 -7.23 0.04
N GLN A 380 -10.20 -6.03 -0.38
CA GLN A 380 -11.05 -4.84 -0.42
C GLN A 380 -12.37 -5.04 -1.17
N THR A 381 -12.40 -5.96 -2.11
CA THR A 381 -13.59 -6.28 -2.93
C THR A 381 -14.70 -6.90 -2.11
N ALA A 382 -14.37 -7.69 -1.10
CA ALA A 382 -15.37 -8.26 -0.19
C ALA A 382 -16.11 -7.17 0.61
N LEU A 383 -15.39 -6.08 0.94
CA LEU A 383 -16.00 -4.93 1.65
C LEU A 383 -16.87 -4.03 0.76
N LEU A 384 -16.92 -4.27 -0.56
CA LEU A 384 -17.87 -3.62 -1.46
C LEU A 384 -19.22 -4.35 -1.54
N GLY A 385 -19.37 -5.45 -0.84
CA GLY A 385 -20.62 -6.19 -0.68
C GLY A 385 -21.65 -5.49 0.20
N ASP A 386 -22.72 -6.19 0.48
CA ASP A 386 -23.79 -5.73 1.37
C ASP A 386 -23.57 -6.22 2.83
N GLU A 387 -24.54 -5.95 3.70
CA GLU A 387 -24.48 -6.34 5.10
C GLU A 387 -24.57 -7.86 5.28
N GLU A 388 -25.33 -8.55 4.42
CA GLU A 388 -25.46 -10.02 4.42
C GLU A 388 -24.09 -10.66 4.12
N ASP A 389 -23.33 -10.09 3.16
CA ASP A 389 -21.98 -10.53 2.85
C ASP A 389 -21.06 -10.49 4.09
N MET A 390 -21.17 -9.44 4.92
CA MET A 390 -20.39 -9.32 6.17
C MET A 390 -20.81 -10.36 7.22
N GLN A 391 -22.11 -10.66 7.30
CA GLN A 391 -22.62 -11.69 8.19
C GLN A 391 -22.18 -13.09 7.75
N GLU A 392 -22.16 -13.37 6.45
CA GLU A 392 -21.67 -14.64 5.87
C GLU A 392 -20.18 -14.85 6.14
N ILE A 393 -19.34 -13.79 6.10
CA ILE A 393 -17.93 -13.87 6.49
C ILE A 393 -17.81 -14.33 7.94
N ALA A 394 -18.55 -13.73 8.86
CA ALA A 394 -18.52 -14.12 10.26
C ALA A 394 -19.11 -15.51 10.49
N ALA A 395 -20.16 -15.89 9.76
CA ALA A 395 -20.76 -17.23 9.83
C ALA A 395 -19.75 -18.31 9.36
N ALA A 396 -18.98 -18.05 8.31
CA ALA A 396 -17.94 -18.97 7.85
C ALA A 396 -16.86 -19.19 8.94
N TRP A 397 -16.43 -18.13 9.62
CA TRP A 397 -15.47 -18.25 10.71
C TRP A 397 -16.04 -19.04 11.91
N ARG A 398 -17.29 -18.78 12.32
CA ARG A 398 -17.94 -19.58 13.38
C ARG A 398 -18.05 -21.04 13.00
N LYS A 399 -18.37 -21.34 11.73
CA LYS A 399 -18.44 -22.69 11.20
C LYS A 399 -17.08 -23.38 11.24
N ILE A 400 -16.02 -22.71 10.76
CA ILE A 400 -14.66 -23.25 10.79
C ILE A 400 -14.21 -23.49 12.23
N GLN A 401 -14.47 -22.58 13.16
CA GLN A 401 -14.12 -22.76 14.57
C GLN A 401 -14.83 -23.99 15.16
N LYS A 402 -16.15 -24.13 14.94
CA LYS A 402 -16.94 -25.25 15.44
C LYS A 402 -16.42 -26.61 14.94
N PHE A 403 -15.96 -26.67 13.70
CA PHE A 403 -15.53 -27.89 13.06
C PHE A 403 -14.00 -27.92 12.80
N ALA A 404 -13.21 -27.13 13.52
CA ALA A 404 -11.77 -27.02 13.33
C ALA A 404 -11.03 -28.35 13.41
N LYS A 405 -11.50 -29.30 14.21
CA LYS A 405 -10.94 -30.67 14.30
C LYS A 405 -10.98 -31.45 12.97
N GLU A 406 -11.87 -31.10 12.06
CA GLU A 406 -11.89 -31.69 10.72
C GLU A 406 -10.74 -31.22 9.82
N LEU A 407 -10.02 -30.16 10.23
CA LEU A 407 -8.89 -29.57 9.51
C LEU A 407 -7.53 -30.01 10.03
N ALA A 408 -7.49 -30.62 11.21
CA ALA A 408 -6.27 -31.06 11.90
C ALA A 408 -5.56 -32.23 11.18
#